data_1cf10f3b784de50e6ca8a9efacc53895
#
_entry.id   1cf10f3b784de50e6ca8a9efacc53895
#
_cell.length_a   1.000
_cell.length_b   1.000
_cell.length_c   1.000
_cell.angle_alpha   90.00
_cell.angle_beta   90.00
_cell.angle_gamma   90.00
#
_symmetry.space_group_name_H-M   'P 1'
#
loop_
_entity.id
_entity.type
_entity.pdbx_description
1 polymer ?
#
loop_
_entity_poly.entity_id
_entity_poly.type
_entity_poly.pdbx_seq_one_letter_code
_entity_poly.pdbx_strand_id
1 'polypeptide(L)'
;MNYIILPNSLVLNHEGNTTTIIKQDGRFAQIIEKIKEGKLDEIAPLLNIAKGLEDKGFDIRHGLVYVNNEALPDALSQRVLDFYNNNLPFDPLLKFWSKLKSNPSFNSRQMLYKFLEHNGHPITTEGNFIAYRAVRSDFMDKHSGTMDNSVGNIVEVPRSQVDDNPNNTCSHGLHVATLTYASGFGSGGDKVLDVEVSPADVVAVPTDYDGTKMRVCRFKVVSETKGLITKPLVDSSYESDDLPEVELGTNCPNCGSFNEEGSNYCSYCGETL
;
A
#
# COMPACT_ATOMS: atom_id res chain seq x y z
N MET A 1 3.18 6.11 35.03
CA MET A 1 3.91 6.62 33.86
C MET A 1 4.49 7.98 34.16
N ASN A 2 5.76 8.27 33.81
CA ASN A 2 6.39 9.58 33.93
C ASN A 2 6.67 10.13 32.54
N TYR A 3 6.61 11.47 32.38
CA TYR A 3 6.83 12.07 31.08
C TYR A 3 7.47 13.46 31.17
N ILE A 4 8.15 13.85 30.06
CA ILE A 4 8.67 15.22 29.85
C ILE A 4 8.27 15.63 28.43
N ILE A 5 7.60 16.77 28.32
CA ILE A 5 7.22 17.37 27.03
C ILE A 5 8.29 18.38 26.66
N LEU A 6 8.92 18.20 25.52
CA LEU A 6 9.89 19.09 24.91
C LEU A 6 9.27 19.79 23.68
N PRO A 7 9.88 20.84 23.12
CA PRO A 7 9.31 21.57 21.99
C PRO A 7 8.99 20.68 20.77
N ASN A 8 9.83 19.68 20.48
CA ASN A 8 9.72 18.83 19.31
C ASN A 8 9.64 17.32 19.63
N SER A 9 9.52 16.97 20.91
CA SER A 9 9.44 15.56 21.33
C SER A 9 8.80 15.42 22.70
N LEU A 10 8.41 14.18 22.99
CA LEU A 10 7.88 13.73 24.27
C LEU A 10 8.73 12.55 24.73
N VAL A 11 9.27 12.62 25.95
CA VAL A 11 9.96 11.48 26.56
C VAL A 11 9.03 10.88 27.59
N LEU A 12 8.80 9.58 27.49
CA LEU A 12 7.92 8.80 28.36
C LEU A 12 8.74 7.70 29.03
N ASN A 13 8.53 7.53 30.33
CA ASN A 13 9.07 6.38 31.07
C ASN A 13 7.91 5.57 31.65
N HIS A 14 7.82 4.31 31.25
CA HIS A 14 6.82 3.36 31.72
C HIS A 14 7.46 2.01 32.01
N GLU A 15 7.27 1.52 33.22
CA GLU A 15 7.81 0.23 33.68
C GLU A 15 9.32 0.06 33.44
N GLY A 16 10.08 1.14 33.63
CA GLY A 16 11.54 1.16 33.45
C GLY A 16 12.02 1.34 32.01
N ASN A 17 11.10 1.35 31.03
CA ASN A 17 11.41 1.62 29.63
C ASN A 17 11.24 3.10 29.30
N THR A 18 12.24 3.70 28.67
CA THR A 18 12.18 5.09 28.21
C THR A 18 12.00 5.12 26.71
N THR A 19 10.94 5.80 26.25
CA THR A 19 10.63 5.98 24.84
C THR A 19 10.58 7.45 24.51
N THR A 20 11.19 7.86 23.40
CA THR A 20 11.10 9.22 22.86
C THR A 20 10.21 9.22 21.63
N ILE A 21 9.16 10.03 21.65
CA ILE A 21 8.22 10.24 20.55
C ILE A 21 8.48 11.64 20.00
N ILE A 22 8.87 11.75 18.75
CA ILE A 22 9.09 13.04 18.07
C ILE A 22 7.78 13.62 17.58
N LYS A 23 7.73 14.93 17.36
CA LYS A 23 6.50 15.64 16.96
C LYS A 23 5.91 15.14 15.63
N GLN A 24 6.76 14.61 14.72
CA GLN A 24 6.37 14.03 13.43
C GLN A 24 5.80 12.60 13.56
N ASP A 25 5.95 11.95 14.72
CA ASP A 25 5.34 10.64 14.97
C ASP A 25 3.81 10.78 15.03
N GLY A 26 3.08 10.03 14.21
CA GLY A 26 1.62 10.09 14.14
C GLY A 26 0.89 9.85 15.47
N ARG A 27 1.56 9.23 16.46
CA ARG A 27 1.03 9.01 17.81
C ARG A 27 1.20 10.22 18.73
N PHE A 28 2.07 11.19 18.37
CA PHE A 28 2.42 12.31 19.24
C PHE A 28 1.20 13.12 19.69
N ALA A 29 0.36 13.51 18.74
CA ALA A 29 -0.84 14.31 19.02
C ALA A 29 -1.81 13.57 19.95
N GLN A 30 -2.06 12.28 19.67
CA GLN A 30 -2.94 11.43 20.47
C GLN A 30 -2.41 11.25 21.91
N ILE A 31 -1.10 11.02 22.05
CA ILE A 31 -0.49 10.87 23.39
C ILE A 31 -0.57 12.17 24.18
N ILE A 32 -0.33 13.33 23.53
CA ILE A 32 -0.47 14.63 24.18
C ILE A 32 -1.91 14.87 24.66
N GLU A 33 -2.90 14.47 23.86
CA GLU A 33 -4.32 14.58 24.24
C GLU A 33 -4.62 13.73 25.48
N LYS A 34 -4.17 12.45 25.50
CA LYS A 34 -4.32 11.59 26.68
C LYS A 34 -3.64 12.14 27.93
N ILE A 35 -2.47 12.76 27.79
CA ILE A 35 -1.79 13.45 28.89
C ILE A 35 -2.65 14.61 29.40
N LYS A 36 -3.21 15.45 28.52
CA LYS A 36 -4.08 16.57 28.90
C LYS A 36 -5.36 16.13 29.60
N GLU A 37 -5.91 14.98 29.20
CA GLU A 37 -7.10 14.38 29.82
C GLU A 37 -6.79 13.64 31.14
N GLY A 38 -5.50 13.46 31.48
CA GLY A 38 -5.07 12.70 32.67
C GLY A 38 -5.21 11.19 32.52
N LYS A 39 -5.44 10.68 31.30
CA LYS A 39 -5.62 9.26 30.99
C LYS A 39 -4.30 8.56 30.68
N LEU A 40 -3.37 8.55 31.66
CA LEU A 40 -2.02 8.02 31.46
C LEU A 40 -1.96 6.50 31.26
N ASP A 41 -2.95 5.78 31.72
CA ASP A 41 -3.14 4.34 31.52
C ASP A 41 -3.47 3.98 30.06
N GLU A 42 -4.14 4.88 29.33
CA GLU A 42 -4.44 4.71 27.90
C GLU A 42 -3.23 4.98 26.99
N ILE A 43 -2.10 5.47 27.52
CA ILE A 43 -0.88 5.74 26.76
C ILE A 43 -0.04 4.46 26.57
N ALA A 44 -0.02 3.55 27.55
CA ALA A 44 0.79 2.35 27.50
C ALA A 44 0.54 1.49 26.23
N PRO A 45 -0.70 1.25 25.78
CA PRO A 45 -0.96 0.57 24.51
C PRO A 45 -0.38 1.28 23.29
N LEU A 46 -0.34 2.61 23.32
CA LEU A 46 0.22 3.43 22.21
C LEU A 46 1.76 3.35 22.16
N LEU A 47 2.41 3.06 23.28
CA LEU A 47 3.87 2.89 23.34
C LEU A 47 4.31 1.49 22.96
N ASN A 48 3.49 0.51 23.23
CA ASN A 48 3.78 -0.89 22.92
C ASN A 48 2.89 -1.34 21.76
N ILE A 49 3.46 -1.33 20.54
CA ILE A 49 2.76 -1.72 19.32
C ILE A 49 2.14 -3.11 19.44
N ALA A 50 2.91 -4.07 19.99
CA ALA A 50 2.44 -5.43 20.18
C ALA A 50 1.19 -5.46 21.06
N LYS A 51 1.24 -4.81 22.23
CA LYS A 51 0.11 -4.76 23.16
C LYS A 51 -1.09 -4.00 22.60
N GLY A 52 -0.86 -2.88 21.90
CA GLY A 52 -1.95 -2.11 21.29
C GLY A 52 -2.66 -2.87 20.16
N LEU A 53 -1.96 -3.74 19.46
CA LEU A 53 -2.56 -4.64 18.46
C LEU A 53 -3.20 -5.86 19.13
N GLU A 54 -2.61 -6.44 20.19
CA GLU A 54 -3.21 -7.50 21.00
C GLU A 54 -4.56 -7.08 21.58
N ASP A 55 -4.66 -5.84 22.10
CA ASP A 55 -5.93 -5.28 22.61
C ASP A 55 -7.01 -5.16 21.51
N LYS A 56 -6.60 -5.14 20.24
CA LYS A 56 -7.48 -5.21 19.07
C LYS A 56 -7.70 -6.61 18.52
N GLY A 57 -7.19 -7.65 19.19
CA GLY A 57 -7.33 -9.05 18.80
C GLY A 57 -6.29 -9.54 17.80
N PHE A 58 -5.19 -8.82 17.62
CA PHE A 58 -4.05 -9.24 16.82
C PHE A 58 -2.91 -9.71 17.71
N ASP A 59 -2.13 -10.65 17.23
CA ASP A 59 -0.96 -11.16 17.93
C ASP A 59 0.31 -10.84 17.11
N ILE A 60 1.40 -10.48 17.77
CA ILE A 60 2.68 -10.23 17.12
C ILE A 60 3.70 -11.22 17.61
N ARG A 61 4.21 -12.06 16.70
CA ARG A 61 5.25 -13.05 16.98
C ARG A 61 6.37 -12.90 15.98
N HIS A 62 7.60 -12.75 16.48
CA HIS A 62 8.81 -12.66 15.63
C HIS A 62 8.72 -11.58 14.54
N GLY A 63 8.05 -10.44 14.82
CA GLY A 63 7.89 -9.34 13.88
C GLY A 63 6.79 -9.52 12.83
N LEU A 64 6.00 -10.59 12.92
CA LEU A 64 4.83 -10.83 12.07
C LEU A 64 3.53 -10.58 12.83
N VAL A 65 2.55 -10.05 12.12
CA VAL A 65 1.18 -9.88 12.62
C VAL A 65 0.39 -11.15 12.36
N TYR A 66 -0.29 -11.66 13.39
CA TYR A 66 -1.19 -12.81 13.33
C TYR A 66 -2.63 -12.35 13.51
N VAL A 67 -3.51 -12.87 12.68
CA VAL A 67 -4.97 -12.68 12.77
C VAL A 67 -5.61 -14.06 12.89
N ASN A 68 -6.31 -14.31 14.00
CA ASN A 68 -6.90 -15.64 14.28
C ASN A 68 -5.86 -16.77 14.19
N ASN A 69 -4.68 -16.54 14.74
CA ASN A 69 -3.54 -17.48 14.74
C ASN A 69 -2.94 -17.82 13.36
N GLU A 70 -3.26 -17.04 12.33
CA GLU A 70 -2.71 -17.14 10.98
C GLU A 70 -1.80 -15.93 10.71
N ALA A 71 -0.55 -16.19 10.32
CA ALA A 71 0.40 -15.11 10.02
C ALA A 71 0.02 -14.38 8.71
N LEU A 72 0.07 -13.05 8.73
CA LEU A 72 0.08 -12.27 7.52
C LEU A 72 1.41 -12.46 6.78
N PRO A 73 1.44 -12.35 5.43
CA PRO A 73 2.69 -12.25 4.69
C PRO A 73 3.58 -11.11 5.21
N ASP A 74 4.90 -11.28 5.14
CA ASP A 74 5.88 -10.36 5.72
C ASP A 74 5.64 -8.89 5.31
N ALA A 75 5.48 -8.62 4.01
CA ALA A 75 5.25 -7.26 3.51
C ALA A 75 3.94 -6.65 4.06
N LEU A 76 2.88 -7.44 4.15
CA LEU A 76 1.61 -6.98 4.70
C LEU A 76 1.70 -6.76 6.23
N SER A 77 2.41 -7.63 6.95
CA SER A 77 2.70 -7.46 8.37
C SER A 77 3.41 -6.15 8.63
N GLN A 78 4.49 -5.86 7.88
CA GLN A 78 5.23 -4.61 8.02
C GLN A 78 4.33 -3.39 7.77
N ARG A 79 3.51 -3.44 6.73
CA ARG A 79 2.59 -2.33 6.42
C ARG A 79 1.52 -2.11 7.49
N VAL A 80 0.96 -3.17 8.07
CA VAL A 80 0.02 -3.06 9.20
C VAL A 80 0.71 -2.40 10.41
N LEU A 81 1.94 -2.80 10.71
CA LEU A 81 2.74 -2.20 11.79
C LEU A 81 3.05 -0.73 11.50
N ASP A 82 3.44 -0.40 10.28
CA ASP A 82 3.69 0.99 9.86
C ASP A 82 2.44 1.86 10.00
N PHE A 83 1.28 1.37 9.55
CA PHE A 83 0.01 2.09 9.66
C PHE A 83 -0.39 2.28 11.12
N TYR A 84 -0.24 1.25 11.94
CA TYR A 84 -0.51 1.36 13.37
C TYR A 84 0.40 2.41 14.02
N ASN A 85 1.71 2.37 13.72
CA ASN A 85 2.69 3.33 14.25
C ASN A 85 2.38 4.79 13.88
N ASN A 86 1.87 5.00 12.67
CA ASN A 86 1.54 6.32 12.15
C ASN A 86 0.07 6.70 12.40
N ASN A 87 -0.65 5.95 13.24
CA ASN A 87 -2.06 6.17 13.55
C ASN A 87 -2.95 6.20 12.30
N LEU A 88 -2.59 5.44 11.27
CA LEU A 88 -3.36 5.30 10.04
C LEU A 88 -4.34 4.11 10.13
N PRO A 89 -5.50 4.18 9.45
CA PRO A 89 -6.45 3.08 9.45
C PRO A 89 -5.91 1.88 8.68
N PHE A 90 -5.68 0.75 9.34
CA PHE A 90 -5.20 -0.49 8.71
C PHE A 90 -6.29 -1.53 8.46
N ASP A 91 -7.54 -1.27 8.85
CA ASP A 91 -8.68 -2.16 8.56
C ASP A 91 -8.80 -2.56 7.08
N PRO A 92 -8.54 -1.67 6.09
CA PRO A 92 -8.54 -2.05 4.67
C PRO A 92 -7.51 -3.15 4.35
N LEU A 93 -6.34 -3.13 5.00
CA LEU A 93 -5.31 -4.17 4.81
C LEU A 93 -5.75 -5.52 5.38
N LEU A 94 -6.47 -5.52 6.49
CA LEU A 94 -7.01 -6.73 7.10
C LEU A 94 -8.17 -7.31 6.27
N LYS A 95 -9.04 -6.47 5.74
CA LYS A 95 -10.08 -6.89 4.79
C LYS A 95 -9.46 -7.45 3.51
N PHE A 96 -8.41 -6.81 3.01
CA PHE A 96 -7.61 -7.30 1.87
C PHE A 96 -7.06 -8.71 2.17
N TRP A 97 -6.42 -8.90 3.32
CA TRP A 97 -5.92 -10.20 3.75
C TRP A 97 -7.03 -11.25 3.84
N SER A 98 -8.16 -10.91 4.45
CA SER A 98 -9.30 -11.82 4.57
C SER A 98 -9.79 -12.34 3.20
N LYS A 99 -9.78 -11.49 2.17
CA LYS A 99 -10.11 -11.87 0.79
C LYS A 99 -8.97 -12.65 0.14
N LEU A 100 -7.72 -12.21 0.34
CA LEU A 100 -6.55 -12.84 -0.26
C LEU A 100 -6.39 -14.30 0.20
N LYS A 101 -6.61 -14.60 1.48
CA LYS A 101 -6.49 -15.97 1.98
C LYS A 101 -7.54 -16.93 1.40
N SER A 102 -8.68 -16.43 0.91
CA SER A 102 -9.66 -17.23 0.19
C SER A 102 -9.27 -17.52 -1.27
N ASN A 103 -8.19 -16.89 -1.77
CA ASN A 103 -7.70 -17.15 -3.11
C ASN A 103 -7.08 -18.57 -3.19
N PRO A 104 -7.53 -19.45 -4.10
CA PRO A 104 -7.01 -20.81 -4.21
C PRO A 104 -5.56 -20.88 -4.72
N SER A 105 -5.06 -19.84 -5.44
CA SER A 105 -3.69 -19.79 -5.93
C SER A 105 -2.71 -19.48 -4.80
N PHE A 106 -1.84 -20.45 -4.47
CA PHE A 106 -0.77 -20.22 -3.50
C PHE A 106 0.15 -19.06 -3.93
N ASN A 107 0.54 -19.05 -5.20
CA ASN A 107 1.42 -18.02 -5.74
C ASN A 107 0.79 -16.61 -5.64
N SER A 108 -0.49 -16.47 -5.99
CA SER A 108 -1.20 -15.19 -5.85
C SER A 108 -1.25 -14.74 -4.39
N ARG A 109 -1.48 -15.65 -3.42
CA ARG A 109 -1.47 -15.30 -1.99
C ARG A 109 -0.12 -14.77 -1.50
N GLN A 110 1.00 -15.28 -2.04
CA GLN A 110 2.34 -14.86 -1.64
C GLN A 110 2.78 -13.56 -2.33
N MET A 111 2.42 -13.37 -3.59
CA MET A 111 3.01 -12.33 -4.43
C MET A 111 2.15 -11.07 -4.56
N LEU A 112 0.83 -11.19 -4.42
CA LEU A 112 -0.09 -10.10 -4.80
C LEU A 112 0.17 -8.80 -4.04
N TYR A 113 0.25 -8.85 -2.71
CA TYR A 113 0.39 -7.61 -1.93
C TYR A 113 1.66 -6.84 -2.33
N LYS A 114 2.78 -7.55 -2.41
CA LYS A 114 4.07 -6.94 -2.78
C LYS A 114 4.05 -6.38 -4.21
N PHE A 115 3.37 -7.06 -5.13
CA PHE A 115 3.16 -6.57 -6.48
C PHE A 115 2.34 -5.28 -6.50
N LEU A 116 1.24 -5.22 -5.76
CA LEU A 116 0.39 -4.03 -5.67
C LEU A 116 1.13 -2.84 -5.04
N GLU A 117 1.87 -3.08 -3.97
CA GLU A 117 2.68 -2.06 -3.29
C GLU A 117 3.75 -1.49 -4.22
N HIS A 118 4.52 -2.35 -4.90
CA HIS A 118 5.57 -1.93 -5.84
C HIS A 118 5.03 -1.10 -7.01
N ASN A 119 3.87 -1.48 -7.53
CA ASN A 119 3.26 -0.85 -8.71
C ASN A 119 2.27 0.28 -8.36
N GLY A 120 2.11 0.64 -7.09
CA GLY A 120 1.27 1.74 -6.64
C GLY A 120 -0.24 1.53 -6.87
N HIS A 121 -0.73 0.29 -6.78
CA HIS A 121 -2.15 -0.01 -6.87
C HIS A 121 -2.86 0.33 -5.55
N PRO A 122 -3.86 1.23 -5.53
CA PRO A 122 -4.58 1.58 -4.32
C PRO A 122 -5.41 0.41 -3.78
N ILE A 123 -5.41 0.23 -2.46
CA ILE A 123 -6.34 -0.68 -1.76
C ILE A 123 -7.55 0.13 -1.31
N THR A 124 -8.76 -0.37 -1.61
CA THR A 124 -10.02 0.27 -1.25
C THR A 124 -10.37 0.01 0.23
N THR A 125 -11.27 0.82 0.79
CA THR A 125 -11.77 0.64 2.16
C THR A 125 -12.43 -0.72 2.39
N GLU A 126 -12.88 -1.37 1.31
CA GLU A 126 -13.43 -2.72 1.35
C GLU A 126 -12.40 -3.85 1.16
N GLY A 127 -11.10 -3.49 1.09
CA GLY A 127 -10.01 -4.46 0.93
C GLY A 127 -9.94 -5.08 -0.48
N ASN A 128 -10.52 -4.43 -1.48
CA ASN A 128 -10.24 -4.70 -2.88
C ASN A 128 -9.06 -3.81 -3.33
N PHE A 129 -8.64 -3.90 -4.56
CA PHE A 129 -7.65 -2.96 -5.11
C PHE A 129 -8.12 -2.40 -6.45
N ILE A 130 -7.58 -1.24 -6.81
CA ILE A 130 -7.82 -0.61 -8.10
C ILE A 130 -6.69 -0.99 -9.05
N ALA A 131 -7.07 -1.43 -10.24
CA ALA A 131 -6.19 -1.68 -11.37
C ALA A 131 -6.77 -0.99 -12.60
N TYR A 132 -6.05 -1.06 -13.71
CA TYR A 132 -6.42 -0.32 -14.92
C TYR A 132 -6.55 -1.26 -16.11
N ARG A 133 -7.47 -0.89 -17.04
CA ARG A 133 -7.73 -1.67 -18.23
C ARG A 133 -8.01 -0.76 -19.44
N ALA A 134 -7.29 -0.97 -20.53
CA ALA A 134 -7.58 -0.32 -21.79
C ALA A 134 -8.67 -1.08 -22.56
N VAL A 135 -9.64 -0.34 -23.06
CA VAL A 135 -10.76 -0.85 -23.86
C VAL A 135 -10.99 0.03 -25.07
N ARG A 136 -11.80 -0.41 -26.03
CA ARG A 136 -12.21 0.38 -27.20
C ARG A 136 -13.07 1.59 -26.78
N SER A 137 -13.22 2.54 -27.67
CA SER A 137 -14.05 3.73 -27.44
C SER A 137 -15.52 3.43 -27.12
N ASP A 138 -16.02 2.28 -27.56
CA ASP A 138 -17.36 1.75 -27.31
C ASP A 138 -17.46 0.88 -26.04
N PHE A 139 -16.44 0.90 -25.17
CA PHE A 139 -16.27 0.09 -23.96
C PHE A 139 -16.15 -1.43 -24.19
N MET A 140 -16.09 -1.88 -25.42
CA MET A 140 -15.83 -3.29 -25.71
C MET A 140 -14.37 -3.66 -25.50
N ASP A 141 -14.10 -4.89 -25.11
CA ASP A 141 -12.72 -5.37 -24.95
C ASP A 141 -11.95 -5.33 -26.28
N LYS A 142 -10.65 -5.07 -26.20
CA LYS A 142 -9.80 -4.91 -27.40
C LYS A 142 -9.50 -6.23 -28.11
N HIS A 143 -9.63 -7.36 -27.45
CA HIS A 143 -9.25 -8.67 -27.99
C HIS A 143 -10.39 -9.30 -28.76
N SER A 144 -11.54 -9.53 -28.14
CA SER A 144 -12.69 -10.19 -28.77
C SER A 144 -13.73 -9.20 -29.31
N GLY A 145 -13.81 -8.01 -28.72
CA GLY A 145 -14.84 -7.03 -29.02
C GLY A 145 -16.26 -7.46 -28.57
N THR A 146 -16.35 -8.41 -27.64
CA THR A 146 -17.62 -8.99 -27.20
C THR A 146 -17.94 -8.74 -25.72
N MET A 147 -16.95 -8.38 -24.91
CA MET A 147 -17.14 -8.11 -23.50
C MET A 147 -17.39 -6.63 -23.26
N ASP A 148 -18.55 -6.30 -22.71
CA ASP A 148 -18.94 -4.95 -22.34
C ASP A 148 -18.30 -4.53 -21.02
N ASN A 149 -17.40 -3.54 -21.08
CA ASN A 149 -16.73 -2.93 -19.94
C ASN A 149 -17.31 -1.54 -19.60
N SER A 150 -18.58 -1.30 -19.84
CA SER A 150 -19.24 -0.06 -19.44
C SER A 150 -19.15 0.15 -17.92
N VAL A 151 -19.07 1.41 -17.51
CA VAL A 151 -18.98 1.77 -16.08
C VAL A 151 -20.16 1.18 -15.30
N GLY A 152 -19.84 0.54 -14.19
CA GLY A 152 -20.78 -0.19 -13.32
C GLY A 152 -20.87 -1.68 -13.60
N ASN A 153 -20.46 -2.14 -14.78
CA ASN A 153 -20.51 -3.55 -15.13
C ASN A 153 -19.49 -4.41 -14.35
N ILE A 154 -19.90 -5.65 -14.12
CA ILE A 154 -19.02 -6.72 -13.66
C ILE A 154 -18.65 -7.57 -14.87
N VAL A 155 -17.36 -7.69 -15.13
CA VAL A 155 -16.81 -8.54 -16.18
C VAL A 155 -16.21 -9.78 -15.54
N GLU A 156 -16.65 -10.96 -15.98
CA GLU A 156 -16.20 -12.22 -15.38
C GLU A 156 -16.07 -13.33 -16.42
N VAL A 157 -15.14 -14.23 -16.16
CA VAL A 157 -14.96 -15.50 -16.86
C VAL A 157 -14.74 -16.60 -15.84
N PRO A 158 -15.08 -17.87 -16.16
CA PRO A 158 -14.78 -18.97 -15.27
C PRO A 158 -13.28 -19.00 -14.91
N ARG A 159 -12.94 -19.08 -13.62
CA ARG A 159 -11.57 -19.11 -13.15
C ARG A 159 -10.74 -20.22 -13.84
N SER A 160 -11.36 -21.38 -14.12
CA SER A 160 -10.72 -22.50 -14.81
C SER A 160 -10.34 -22.22 -16.27
N GLN A 161 -10.82 -21.12 -16.85
CA GLN A 161 -10.46 -20.68 -18.20
C GLN A 161 -9.34 -19.63 -18.19
N VAL A 162 -8.86 -19.24 -17.02
CA VAL A 162 -7.76 -18.27 -16.87
C VAL A 162 -6.46 -19.02 -16.65
N ASP A 163 -5.46 -18.73 -17.48
CA ASP A 163 -4.13 -19.31 -17.34
C ASP A 163 -3.46 -18.82 -16.05
N ASP A 164 -3.09 -19.76 -15.18
CA ASP A 164 -2.50 -19.51 -13.87
C ASP A 164 -0.96 -19.48 -13.87
N ASN A 165 -0.32 -19.77 -15.02
CA ASN A 165 1.13 -19.72 -15.13
C ASN A 165 1.65 -18.29 -15.17
N PRO A 166 2.33 -17.78 -14.12
CA PRO A 166 2.77 -16.39 -14.04
C PRO A 166 3.83 -16.02 -15.10
N ASN A 167 4.52 -17.00 -15.68
CA ASN A 167 5.54 -16.76 -16.71
C ASN A 167 4.94 -16.52 -18.12
N ASN A 168 3.67 -16.82 -18.32
CA ASN A 168 2.99 -16.52 -19.56
C ASN A 168 2.54 -15.07 -19.58
N THR A 169 3.22 -14.20 -20.34
CA THR A 169 2.91 -12.76 -20.39
C THR A 169 1.62 -12.42 -21.12
N CYS A 170 1.27 -13.19 -22.15
CA CYS A 170 0.02 -13.09 -22.91
C CYS A 170 -0.64 -14.47 -22.97
N SER A 171 -1.78 -14.64 -22.31
CA SER A 171 -2.53 -15.90 -22.28
C SER A 171 -4.01 -15.65 -21.94
N HIS A 172 -4.78 -16.73 -21.85
CA HIS A 172 -6.23 -16.68 -21.59
C HIS A 172 -6.54 -16.06 -20.22
N GLY A 173 -7.56 -15.22 -20.18
CA GLY A 173 -8.08 -14.58 -18.97
C GLY A 173 -8.29 -13.08 -19.12
N LEU A 174 -8.89 -12.48 -18.09
CA LEU A 174 -9.06 -11.05 -18.01
C LEU A 174 -7.74 -10.41 -17.55
N HIS A 175 -7.25 -9.42 -18.30
CA HIS A 175 -6.03 -8.70 -17.97
C HIS A 175 -6.37 -7.36 -17.34
N VAL A 176 -5.75 -7.09 -16.21
CA VAL A 176 -5.72 -5.77 -15.56
C VAL A 176 -4.25 -5.38 -15.33
N ALA A 177 -3.96 -4.09 -15.31
CA ALA A 177 -2.58 -3.61 -15.38
C ALA A 177 -2.35 -2.37 -14.52
N THR A 178 -1.09 -1.90 -14.51
CA THR A 178 -0.74 -0.57 -14.02
C THR A 178 -1.32 0.50 -14.93
N LEU A 179 -1.50 1.73 -14.42
CA LEU A 179 -1.98 2.86 -15.21
C LEU A 179 -1.08 3.14 -16.42
N THR A 180 0.23 3.13 -16.20
CA THR A 180 1.22 3.37 -17.26
C THR A 180 1.10 2.35 -18.40
N TYR A 181 0.98 1.06 -18.05
CA TYR A 181 0.82 0.01 -19.05
C TYR A 181 -0.51 0.14 -19.81
N ALA A 182 -1.62 0.34 -19.09
CA ALA A 182 -2.94 0.47 -19.70
C ALA A 182 -3.01 1.67 -20.64
N SER A 183 -2.43 2.80 -20.24
CA SER A 183 -2.37 4.01 -21.07
C SER A 183 -1.51 3.82 -22.32
N GLY A 184 -0.38 3.12 -22.21
CA GLY A 184 0.50 2.81 -23.35
C GLY A 184 -0.05 1.73 -24.29
N PHE A 185 -0.94 0.87 -23.79
CA PHE A 185 -1.59 -0.18 -24.59
C PHE A 185 -2.77 0.34 -25.42
N GLY A 186 -3.36 1.47 -25.01
CA GLY A 186 -4.41 2.17 -25.74
C GLY A 186 -3.89 2.72 -27.08
N SER A 187 -4.76 2.77 -28.09
CA SER A 187 -4.55 3.47 -29.35
C SER A 187 -5.52 4.66 -29.43
N GLY A 188 -5.33 5.57 -30.41
CA GLY A 188 -6.16 6.78 -30.49
C GLY A 188 -7.66 6.50 -30.44
N GLY A 189 -8.34 7.10 -29.47
CA GLY A 189 -9.77 6.91 -29.21
C GLY A 189 -10.13 5.81 -28.20
N ASP A 190 -9.17 4.98 -27.78
CA ASP A 190 -9.39 3.99 -26.72
C ASP A 190 -9.55 4.67 -25.35
N LYS A 191 -10.21 3.98 -24.45
CA LYS A 191 -10.44 4.41 -23.07
C LYS A 191 -9.59 3.60 -22.10
N VAL A 192 -9.17 4.25 -21.01
CA VAL A 192 -8.58 3.57 -19.86
C VAL A 192 -9.61 3.60 -18.73
N LEU A 193 -9.84 2.47 -18.11
CA LEU A 193 -10.85 2.29 -17.06
C LEU A 193 -10.16 1.96 -15.72
N ASP A 194 -10.70 2.53 -14.66
CA ASP A 194 -10.44 2.10 -13.29
C ASP A 194 -11.31 0.88 -13.02
N VAL A 195 -10.68 -0.21 -12.64
CA VAL A 195 -11.38 -1.46 -12.32
C VAL A 195 -11.07 -1.90 -10.89
N GLU A 196 -12.11 -2.26 -10.15
CA GLU A 196 -11.98 -2.78 -8.80
C GLU A 196 -11.91 -4.30 -8.84
N VAL A 197 -10.88 -4.85 -8.20
CA VAL A 197 -10.59 -6.28 -8.20
C VAL A 197 -10.54 -6.81 -6.78
N SER A 198 -11.21 -7.93 -6.52
CA SER A 198 -11.03 -8.66 -5.27
C SER A 198 -9.72 -9.46 -5.29
N PRO A 199 -8.93 -9.45 -4.21
CA PRO A 199 -7.76 -10.33 -4.08
C PRO A 199 -8.06 -11.81 -4.33
N ALA A 200 -9.28 -12.26 -4.03
CA ALA A 200 -9.72 -13.64 -4.28
C ALA A 200 -9.80 -13.99 -5.78
N ASP A 201 -10.03 -12.99 -6.63
CA ASP A 201 -10.26 -13.17 -8.07
C ASP A 201 -8.97 -13.10 -8.91
N VAL A 202 -7.83 -12.82 -8.28
CA VAL A 202 -6.52 -12.84 -8.95
C VAL A 202 -6.09 -14.28 -9.21
N VAL A 203 -5.70 -14.57 -10.46
CA VAL A 203 -5.30 -15.92 -10.89
C VAL A 203 -3.81 -16.02 -11.08
N ALA A 204 -3.20 -15.07 -11.77
CA ALA A 204 -1.74 -15.04 -11.96
C ALA A 204 -1.17 -13.65 -11.75
N VAL A 205 -0.15 -13.57 -10.91
CA VAL A 205 0.67 -12.38 -10.64
C VAL A 205 2.03 -12.62 -11.27
N PRO A 206 2.61 -11.67 -12.01
CA PRO A 206 3.95 -11.81 -12.57
C PRO A 206 4.99 -12.14 -11.50
N THR A 207 6.00 -12.91 -11.88
CA THR A 207 7.11 -13.29 -10.97
C THR A 207 8.18 -12.22 -10.86
N ASP A 208 8.22 -11.31 -11.81
CA ASP A 208 9.09 -10.13 -11.81
C ASP A 208 8.28 -8.86 -11.45
N TYR A 209 8.96 -7.86 -10.87
CA TYR A 209 8.34 -6.57 -10.56
C TYR A 209 8.21 -5.66 -11.78
N ASP A 210 8.89 -5.98 -12.86
CA ASP A 210 8.73 -5.33 -14.17
C ASP A 210 7.45 -5.78 -14.87
N GLY A 211 6.81 -6.84 -14.37
CA GLY A 211 5.47 -7.26 -14.77
C GLY A 211 4.45 -6.18 -14.46
N THR A 212 3.83 -5.63 -15.50
CA THR A 212 2.91 -4.47 -15.38
C THR A 212 1.45 -4.88 -15.51
N LYS A 213 1.17 -6.17 -15.69
CA LYS A 213 -0.18 -6.71 -15.85
C LYS A 213 -0.33 -8.05 -15.13
N MET A 214 -1.52 -8.30 -14.61
CA MET A 214 -1.90 -9.58 -14.00
C MET A 214 -3.18 -10.13 -14.62
N ARG A 215 -3.43 -11.43 -14.43
CA ARG A 215 -4.67 -12.07 -14.86
C ARG A 215 -5.60 -12.28 -13.70
N VAL A 216 -6.85 -11.94 -13.96
CA VAL A 216 -7.95 -12.08 -13.00
C VAL A 216 -9.12 -12.82 -13.66
N CYS A 217 -10.00 -13.41 -12.87
CA CYS A 217 -11.23 -14.01 -13.38
C CYS A 217 -12.43 -13.09 -13.31
N ARG A 218 -12.33 -11.99 -12.54
CA ARG A 218 -13.45 -11.05 -12.34
C ARG A 218 -12.93 -9.68 -11.91
N PHE A 219 -13.62 -8.63 -12.37
CA PHE A 219 -13.48 -7.26 -11.88
C PHE A 219 -14.78 -6.48 -12.07
N LYS A 220 -14.91 -5.36 -11.35
CA LYS A 220 -15.98 -4.37 -11.54
C LYS A 220 -15.40 -3.11 -12.17
N VAL A 221 -16.04 -2.57 -13.19
CA VAL A 221 -15.66 -1.28 -13.76
C VAL A 221 -16.19 -0.15 -12.90
N VAL A 222 -15.30 0.69 -12.37
CA VAL A 222 -15.64 1.78 -11.43
C VAL A 222 -15.84 3.10 -12.16
N SER A 223 -14.90 3.45 -13.04
CA SER A 223 -14.90 4.73 -13.74
C SER A 223 -14.06 4.68 -15.01
N GLU A 224 -14.23 5.67 -15.87
CA GLU A 224 -13.24 6.00 -16.89
C GLU A 224 -12.13 6.83 -16.23
N THR A 225 -10.89 6.42 -16.43
CA THR A 225 -9.72 7.05 -15.81
C THR A 225 -9.54 8.48 -16.31
N LYS A 226 -9.50 9.44 -15.41
CA LYS A 226 -9.28 10.85 -15.71
C LYS A 226 -7.79 11.26 -15.69
N GLY A 227 -6.88 10.30 -15.72
CA GLY A 227 -5.44 10.49 -15.58
C GLY A 227 -4.93 10.19 -14.16
N LEU A 228 -3.64 10.48 -13.92
CA LEU A 228 -3.05 10.31 -12.58
C LEU A 228 -3.86 11.10 -11.57
N ILE A 229 -4.27 10.42 -10.49
CA ILE A 229 -4.84 11.08 -9.33
C ILE A 229 -3.68 11.84 -8.67
N THR A 230 -3.62 13.15 -8.95
CA THR A 230 -2.62 14.04 -8.34
C THR A 230 -3.02 14.54 -6.95
N LYS A 231 -4.22 14.16 -6.48
CA LYS A 231 -4.68 14.44 -5.12
C LYS A 231 -4.85 13.14 -4.36
N PRO A 232 -4.43 13.05 -3.09
CA PRO A 232 -4.73 11.90 -2.24
C PRO A 232 -6.24 11.65 -2.22
N LEU A 233 -6.66 10.37 -2.28
CA LEU A 233 -8.08 9.96 -2.15
C LEU A 233 -8.64 10.17 -0.73
N VAL A 234 -7.80 10.57 0.21
CA VAL A 234 -8.21 10.98 1.54
C VAL A 234 -8.34 12.50 1.52
N ASP A 235 -9.56 12.99 1.79
CA ASP A 235 -9.78 14.40 2.11
C ASP A 235 -9.16 14.66 3.49
N SER A 236 -7.83 14.69 3.51
CA SER A 236 -7.09 15.15 4.66
C SER A 236 -7.12 16.67 4.55
N SER A 237 -7.88 17.32 5.41
CA SER A 237 -7.77 18.72 5.73
C SER A 237 -6.40 19.03 6.39
N TYR A 238 -5.32 18.49 5.81
CA TYR A 238 -3.97 18.95 6.05
C TYR A 238 -3.75 20.14 5.12
N GLU A 239 -3.92 21.32 5.66
CA GLU A 239 -3.31 22.53 5.10
C GLU A 239 -1.81 22.25 5.07
N SER A 240 -1.28 22.12 3.85
CA SER A 240 0.12 21.88 3.56
C SER A 240 0.90 23.19 3.65
N ASP A 241 1.08 23.70 4.85
CA ASP A 241 1.97 24.83 5.09
C ASP A 241 3.31 24.38 5.67
N ASP A 242 3.90 23.31 5.23
CA ASP A 242 5.32 22.99 5.48
C ASP A 242 5.61 21.56 4.96
N LEU A 243 5.61 21.39 3.61
CA LEU A 243 6.43 20.34 3.05
C LEU A 243 7.87 20.82 3.17
N PRO A 244 8.78 20.09 3.84
CA PRO A 244 10.19 20.40 3.76
C PRO A 244 10.57 20.38 2.28
N GLU A 245 11.24 21.44 1.82
CA GLU A 245 11.88 21.47 0.52
C GLU A 245 12.65 20.16 0.36
N VAL A 246 12.44 19.47 -0.75
CA VAL A 246 13.25 18.28 -1.08
C VAL A 246 14.68 18.79 -1.20
N GLU A 247 15.51 18.49 -0.22
CA GLU A 247 16.91 18.84 -0.25
C GLU A 247 17.53 18.18 -1.50
N LEU A 248 17.92 19.02 -2.45
CA LEU A 248 18.64 18.57 -3.62
C LEU A 248 20.04 18.16 -3.17
N GLY A 249 20.47 16.99 -3.56
CA GLY A 249 21.78 16.47 -3.21
C GLY A 249 22.17 15.26 -4.05
N THR A 250 23.36 14.77 -3.85
CA THR A 250 23.91 13.62 -4.56
C THR A 250 24.41 12.54 -3.61
N ASN A 251 24.32 11.29 -4.04
CA ASN A 251 24.90 10.19 -3.29
C ASN A 251 26.40 10.06 -3.62
N CYS A 252 27.21 9.91 -2.59
CA CYS A 252 28.65 9.71 -2.72
C CYS A 252 28.95 8.45 -3.55
N PRO A 253 29.78 8.54 -4.61
CA PRO A 253 30.11 7.39 -5.46
C PRO A 253 30.92 6.31 -4.74
N ASN A 254 31.61 6.65 -3.64
CA ASN A 254 32.41 5.71 -2.88
C ASN A 254 31.65 4.98 -1.78
N CYS A 255 30.80 5.67 -0.99
CA CYS A 255 30.13 5.05 0.17
C CYS A 255 28.59 5.07 0.09
N GLY A 256 27.99 5.69 -0.92
CA GLY A 256 26.55 5.78 -1.11
C GLY A 256 25.83 6.77 -0.18
N SER A 257 26.52 7.48 0.73
CA SER A 257 25.89 8.44 1.63
C SER A 257 25.40 9.67 0.88
N PHE A 258 24.19 10.13 1.23
CA PHE A 258 23.60 11.35 0.69
C PHE A 258 24.37 12.59 1.18
N ASN A 259 24.60 13.55 0.28
CA ASN A 259 25.23 14.83 0.55
C ASN A 259 24.44 15.96 -0.12
N GLU A 260 24.31 17.08 0.56
CA GLU A 260 23.61 18.26 0.07
C GLU A 260 24.21 18.81 -1.23
N GLU A 261 23.37 19.42 -2.07
CA GLU A 261 23.81 20.03 -3.32
C GLU A 261 24.90 21.10 -3.06
N GLY A 262 26.01 21.02 -3.80
CA GLY A 262 27.14 21.92 -3.65
C GLY A 262 28.18 21.45 -2.64
N SER A 263 28.02 20.28 -2.03
CA SER A 263 29.08 19.67 -1.22
C SER A 263 30.26 19.24 -2.09
N ASN A 264 31.47 19.67 -1.77
CA ASN A 264 32.69 19.28 -2.50
C ASN A 264 33.26 17.94 -2.01
N TYR A 265 32.88 17.50 -0.83
CA TYR A 265 33.37 16.27 -0.19
C TYR A 265 32.25 15.57 0.53
N CYS A 266 32.30 14.27 0.53
CA CYS A 266 31.33 13.44 1.27
C CYS A 266 31.54 13.65 2.78
N SER A 267 30.46 14.01 3.46
CA SER A 267 30.44 14.24 4.91
C SER A 267 30.71 12.97 5.74
N TYR A 268 30.58 11.78 5.13
CA TYR A 268 30.78 10.49 5.80
C TYR A 268 32.15 9.89 5.57
N CYS A 269 32.65 9.84 4.31
CA CYS A 269 33.92 9.18 3.98
C CYS A 269 35.04 10.12 3.48
N GLY A 270 34.75 11.42 3.31
CA GLY A 270 35.71 12.42 2.84
C GLY A 270 36.03 12.37 1.34
N GLU A 271 35.37 11.51 0.55
CA GLU A 271 35.53 11.43 -0.90
C GLU A 271 35.07 12.71 -1.58
N THR A 272 35.76 13.11 -2.67
CA THR A 272 35.35 14.25 -3.50
C THR A 272 34.06 13.94 -4.25
N LEU A 273 33.07 14.85 -4.22
CA LEU A 273 31.77 14.71 -4.84
C LEU A 273 31.67 15.42 -6.19
#